data_dd89afda3927fbd70ee3283f1ba48630
#
_entry.id   dd89afda3927fbd70ee3283f1ba48630
#
_cell.length_a   1.000
_cell.length_b   1.000
_cell.length_c   1.000
_cell.angle_alpha   90.00
_cell.angle_beta   90.00
_cell.angle_gamma   90.00
#
_symmetry.space_group_name_H-M   'P 1'
#
loop_
_entity.id
_entity.type
_entity.pdbx_description
1 polymer ?
#
loop_
_entity_poly.entity_id
_entity_poly.type
_entity_poly.pdbx_seq_one_letter_code
_entity_poly.pdbx_strand_id
1 'polypeptide(L)'
;LLTMPETVRRGDVPFSPLGVLRDFRNVFRNRIFLLGAATLSLSYIPLMSWVAVSPVILMDAGGLTTSEFAWSQVPVFSAVIIANLSVARWVKDPTRPRFVLSAVPVQMLGLAILIVGNLVWPHVWLWSVVGTCFYAFGIGLIFPTLFRFTLFSNDLPKGTVSASLNIVILS
;
A
#
# COMPACT_ATOMS: atom_id res chain seq x y z
N LEU A 1 -17.60 -18.69 -5.29
CA LEU A 1 -18.14 -17.58 -6.13
C LEU A 1 -19.59 -17.82 -6.55
N LEU A 2 -20.01 -19.07 -6.78
CA LEU A 2 -21.39 -19.42 -7.22
C LEU A 2 -22.47 -19.33 -6.11
N THR A 3 -22.07 -19.10 -4.86
CA THR A 3 -22.97 -19.06 -3.70
C THR A 3 -23.07 -17.67 -3.05
N MET A 4 -22.42 -16.65 -3.60
CA MET A 4 -22.55 -15.29 -3.07
C MET A 4 -23.87 -14.68 -3.57
N PRO A 5 -24.76 -14.26 -2.65
CA PRO A 5 -25.96 -13.54 -3.05
C PRO A 5 -25.58 -12.22 -3.72
N GLU A 6 -26.19 -11.94 -4.85
CA GLU A 6 -26.02 -10.66 -5.54
C GLU A 6 -26.53 -9.53 -4.64
N THR A 7 -25.66 -8.63 -4.21
CA THR A 7 -26.02 -7.52 -3.31
C THR A 7 -26.65 -6.33 -4.04
N VAL A 8 -26.58 -6.32 -5.37
CA VAL A 8 -27.21 -5.29 -6.22
C VAL A 8 -28.42 -5.89 -6.91
N ARG A 9 -29.62 -5.34 -6.66
CA ARG A 9 -30.81 -5.73 -7.40
C ARG A 9 -30.66 -5.35 -8.87
N ARG A 10 -30.76 -6.32 -9.78
CA ARG A 10 -30.81 -6.09 -11.22
C ARG A 10 -31.97 -5.14 -11.53
N GLY A 11 -31.65 -3.95 -12.00
CA GLY A 11 -32.65 -2.96 -12.42
C GLY A 11 -32.61 -1.60 -11.70
N ASP A 12 -31.93 -1.50 -10.56
CA ASP A 12 -31.93 -0.25 -9.77
C ASP A 12 -30.97 0.85 -10.30
N VAL A 13 -30.06 0.51 -11.23
CA VAL A 13 -29.19 1.52 -11.84
C VAL A 13 -29.06 1.25 -13.33
N PRO A 14 -29.64 2.08 -14.21
CA PRO A 14 -29.42 1.99 -15.65
C PRO A 14 -27.92 2.25 -15.91
N PHE A 15 -27.26 1.28 -16.52
CA PHE A 15 -25.86 1.42 -16.91
C PHE A 15 -25.73 2.52 -17.98
N SER A 16 -25.25 3.68 -17.58
CA SER A 16 -24.97 4.80 -18.47
C SER A 16 -23.45 5.03 -18.52
N PRO A 17 -22.79 4.81 -19.64
CA PRO A 17 -21.35 5.10 -19.79
C PRO A 17 -21.00 6.55 -19.46
N LEU A 18 -21.87 7.49 -19.80
CA LEU A 18 -21.72 8.91 -19.48
C LEU A 18 -21.87 9.15 -17.97
N GLY A 19 -22.74 8.40 -17.27
CA GLY A 19 -22.90 8.43 -15.82
C GLY A 19 -21.60 7.98 -15.12
N VAL A 20 -21.04 6.88 -15.56
CA VAL A 20 -19.76 6.36 -15.04
C VAL A 20 -18.63 7.39 -15.23
N LEU A 21 -18.50 7.98 -16.40
CA LEU A 21 -17.49 9.01 -16.67
C LEU A 21 -17.68 10.26 -15.78
N ARG A 22 -18.93 10.66 -15.56
CA ARG A 22 -19.28 11.75 -14.65
C ARG A 22 -18.89 11.43 -13.20
N ASP A 23 -19.12 10.19 -12.77
CA ASP A 23 -18.75 9.74 -11.43
C ASP A 23 -17.23 9.72 -11.24
N PHE A 24 -16.46 9.22 -12.22
CA PHE A 24 -15.00 9.33 -12.22
C PHE A 24 -14.54 10.78 -12.08
N ARG A 25 -15.09 11.68 -12.90
CA ARG A 25 -14.77 13.11 -12.80
C ARG A 25 -15.07 13.70 -11.43
N ASN A 26 -16.18 13.30 -10.80
CA ASN A 26 -16.57 13.78 -9.47
C ASN A 26 -15.63 13.24 -8.38
N VAL A 27 -15.19 11.97 -8.48
CA VAL A 27 -14.16 11.39 -7.59
C VAL A 27 -12.89 12.21 -7.66
N PHE A 28 -12.37 12.50 -8.85
CA PHE A 28 -11.13 13.27 -9.04
C PHE A 28 -11.25 14.76 -8.68
N ARG A 29 -12.45 15.30 -8.49
CA ARG A 29 -12.66 16.65 -7.95
C ARG A 29 -12.65 16.73 -6.42
N ASN A 30 -12.75 15.60 -5.74
CA ASN A 30 -12.75 15.56 -4.28
C ASN A 30 -11.32 15.67 -3.77
N ARG A 31 -11.02 16.78 -3.07
CA ARG A 31 -9.67 17.02 -2.50
C ARG A 31 -9.26 15.96 -1.48
N ILE A 32 -10.18 15.46 -0.68
CA ILE A 32 -9.90 14.42 0.34
C ILE A 32 -9.50 13.13 -0.36
N PHE A 33 -10.20 12.76 -1.43
CA PHE A 33 -9.85 11.61 -2.26
C PHE A 33 -8.46 11.76 -2.87
N LEU A 34 -8.17 12.92 -3.50
CA LEU A 34 -6.88 13.16 -4.15
C LEU A 34 -5.72 13.11 -3.16
N LEU A 35 -5.86 13.72 -1.97
CA LEU A 35 -4.85 13.67 -0.93
C LEU A 35 -4.65 12.25 -0.41
N GLY A 36 -5.72 11.51 -0.17
CA GLY A 36 -5.65 10.12 0.26
C GLY A 36 -4.99 9.22 -0.79
N ALA A 37 -5.39 9.35 -2.05
CA ALA A 37 -4.82 8.61 -3.17
C ALA A 37 -3.33 8.93 -3.38
N ALA A 38 -2.97 10.22 -3.36
CA ALA A 38 -1.58 10.65 -3.47
C ALA A 38 -0.71 10.11 -2.33
N THR A 39 -1.22 10.16 -1.09
CA THR A 39 -0.49 9.61 0.07
C THR A 39 -0.29 8.11 -0.06
N LEU A 40 -1.31 7.36 -0.50
CA LEU A 40 -1.20 5.92 -0.75
C LEU A 40 -0.18 5.63 -1.84
N SER A 41 -0.24 6.32 -2.98
CA SER A 41 0.69 6.12 -4.09
C SER A 41 2.13 6.43 -3.68
N LEU A 42 2.38 7.58 -3.05
CA LEU A 42 3.71 7.97 -2.57
C LEU A 42 4.27 6.98 -1.54
N SER A 43 3.41 6.44 -0.66
CA SER A 43 3.83 5.41 0.29
C SER A 43 4.10 4.06 -0.38
N TYR A 44 3.49 3.78 -1.53
CA TYR A 44 3.64 2.50 -2.22
C TYR A 44 4.85 2.45 -3.16
N ILE A 45 5.29 3.60 -3.69
CA ILE A 45 6.43 3.71 -4.61
C ILE A 45 7.71 3.04 -4.08
N PRO A 46 8.18 3.29 -2.84
CA PRO A 46 9.41 2.66 -2.36
C PRO A 46 9.32 1.13 -2.26
N LEU A 47 8.15 0.59 -1.93
CA LEU A 47 7.95 -0.85 -1.89
C LEU A 47 7.98 -1.46 -3.30
N MET A 48 7.37 -0.81 -4.28
CA MET A 48 7.43 -1.24 -5.68
C MET A 48 8.84 -1.09 -6.25
N SER A 49 9.53 0.00 -5.93
CA SER A 49 10.93 0.19 -6.30
C SER A 49 11.81 -0.93 -5.72
N TRP A 50 11.58 -1.33 -4.46
CA TRP A 50 12.27 -2.47 -3.88
C TRP A 50 12.04 -3.75 -4.68
N VAL A 51 10.80 -4.09 -5.03
CA VAL A 51 10.48 -5.28 -5.83
C VAL A 51 11.22 -5.27 -7.16
N ALA A 52 11.31 -4.10 -7.82
CA ALA A 52 11.97 -3.97 -9.12
C ALA A 52 13.51 -4.02 -9.02
N VAL A 53 14.09 -3.43 -7.98
CA VAL A 53 15.56 -3.22 -7.89
C VAL A 53 16.23 -4.26 -6.98
N SER A 54 15.50 -4.94 -6.10
CA SER A 54 16.08 -5.92 -5.16
C SER A 54 16.88 -7.03 -5.81
N PRO A 55 16.54 -7.59 -6.99
CA PRO A 55 17.39 -8.58 -7.64
C PRO A 55 18.79 -8.01 -7.97
N VAL A 56 18.83 -6.79 -8.50
CA VAL A 56 20.09 -6.12 -8.84
C VAL A 56 20.94 -5.84 -7.59
N ILE A 57 20.31 -5.34 -6.52
CA ILE A 57 21.02 -5.03 -5.28
C ILE A 57 21.51 -6.31 -4.58
N LEU A 58 20.70 -7.36 -4.53
CA LEU A 58 21.00 -8.54 -3.73
C LEU A 58 21.77 -9.60 -4.51
N MET A 59 21.44 -9.83 -5.78
CA MET A 59 22.09 -10.86 -6.58
C MET A 59 23.32 -10.30 -7.31
N ASP A 60 23.19 -9.21 -8.08
CA ASP A 60 24.29 -8.71 -8.89
C ASP A 60 25.35 -8.00 -8.05
N ALA A 61 24.95 -7.12 -7.14
CA ALA A 61 25.89 -6.39 -6.28
C ALA A 61 26.21 -7.12 -4.97
N GLY A 62 25.24 -7.83 -4.39
CA GLY A 62 25.37 -8.55 -3.13
C GLY A 62 25.89 -9.98 -3.28
N GLY A 63 25.93 -10.52 -4.50
CA GLY A 63 26.43 -11.87 -4.80
C GLY A 63 25.54 -13.01 -4.28
N LEU A 64 24.28 -12.74 -3.95
CA LEU A 64 23.36 -13.78 -3.47
C LEU A 64 22.94 -14.71 -4.59
N THR A 65 22.85 -15.99 -4.27
CA THR A 65 22.21 -16.98 -5.15
C THR A 65 20.71 -16.76 -5.23
N THR A 66 20.05 -17.31 -6.25
CA THR A 66 18.59 -17.21 -6.41
C THR A 66 17.82 -17.71 -5.18
N SER A 67 18.31 -18.76 -4.51
CA SER A 67 17.70 -19.28 -3.30
C SER A 67 17.84 -18.32 -2.11
N GLU A 68 19.01 -17.75 -1.91
CA GLU A 68 19.25 -16.77 -0.85
C GLU A 68 18.45 -15.49 -1.07
N PHE A 69 18.36 -15.04 -2.32
CA PHE A 69 17.47 -13.93 -2.70
C PHE A 69 16.01 -14.23 -2.34
N ALA A 70 15.50 -15.42 -2.70
CA ALA A 70 14.13 -15.81 -2.35
C ALA A 70 13.90 -15.80 -0.84
N TRP A 71 14.83 -16.33 -0.05
CA TRP A 71 14.74 -16.30 1.41
C TRP A 71 14.82 -14.88 1.99
N SER A 72 15.58 -13.98 1.39
CA SER A 72 15.67 -12.59 1.82
C SER A 72 14.36 -11.81 1.64
N GLN A 73 13.48 -12.23 0.71
CA GLN A 73 12.17 -11.61 0.51
C GLN A 73 11.13 -12.04 1.56
N VAL A 74 11.30 -13.24 2.16
CA VAL A 74 10.35 -13.76 3.15
C VAL A 74 10.11 -12.80 4.31
N PRO A 75 11.13 -12.24 5.00
CA PRO A 75 10.91 -11.29 6.09
C PRO A 75 10.19 -10.01 5.64
N VAL A 76 10.45 -9.51 4.42
CA VAL A 76 9.83 -8.30 3.88
C VAL A 76 8.33 -8.49 3.72
N PHE A 77 7.90 -9.56 3.03
CA PHE A 77 6.48 -9.85 2.84
C PHE A 77 5.79 -10.29 4.13
N SER A 78 6.49 -11.01 5.01
CA SER A 78 5.99 -11.36 6.33
C SER A 78 5.71 -10.13 7.18
N ALA A 79 6.55 -9.09 7.10
CA ALA A 79 6.33 -7.83 7.79
C ALA A 79 5.02 -7.15 7.37
N VAL A 80 4.70 -7.14 6.06
CA VAL A 80 3.41 -6.62 5.56
C VAL A 80 2.24 -7.44 6.10
N ILE A 81 2.34 -8.77 6.05
CA ILE A 81 1.27 -9.68 6.51
C ILE A 81 1.02 -9.48 8.01
N ILE A 82 2.08 -9.48 8.82
CA ILE A 82 2.00 -9.29 10.28
C ILE A 82 1.39 -7.92 10.60
N ALA A 83 1.80 -6.86 9.89
CA ALA A 83 1.24 -5.53 10.06
C ALA A 83 -0.27 -5.50 9.75
N ASN A 84 -0.70 -6.08 8.62
CA ASN A 84 -2.11 -6.16 8.25
C ASN A 84 -2.94 -6.96 9.28
N LEU A 85 -2.42 -8.09 9.77
CA LEU A 85 -3.08 -8.88 10.80
C LEU A 85 -3.16 -8.12 12.13
N SER A 86 -2.13 -7.34 12.47
CA SER A 86 -2.11 -6.48 13.66
C SER A 86 -3.19 -5.40 13.58
N VAL A 87 -3.36 -4.76 12.42
CA VAL A 87 -4.45 -3.80 12.19
C VAL A 87 -5.82 -4.47 12.38
N ALA A 88 -6.03 -5.62 11.76
CA ALA A 88 -7.30 -6.34 11.84
C ALA A 88 -7.65 -6.76 13.29
N ARG A 89 -6.64 -7.05 14.11
CA ARG A 89 -6.84 -7.54 15.49
C ARG A 89 -6.94 -6.44 16.54
N TRP A 90 -6.19 -5.35 16.38
CA TRP A 90 -6.03 -4.33 17.42
C TRP A 90 -6.79 -3.05 17.13
N VAL A 91 -7.10 -2.77 15.87
CA VAL A 91 -7.79 -1.54 15.49
C VAL A 91 -9.29 -1.79 15.44
N LYS A 92 -9.97 -1.54 16.56
CA LYS A 92 -11.43 -1.63 16.65
C LYS A 92 -12.12 -0.59 15.76
N ASP A 93 -11.47 0.55 15.55
CA ASP A 93 -11.99 1.66 14.75
C ASP A 93 -10.91 2.17 13.79
N PRO A 94 -10.83 1.60 12.57
CA PRO A 94 -9.80 1.94 11.59
C PRO A 94 -9.93 3.35 11.00
N THR A 95 -10.97 4.10 11.37
CA THR A 95 -11.18 5.47 10.90
C THR A 95 -10.44 6.51 11.73
N ARG A 96 -9.81 6.11 12.83
CA ARG A 96 -9.09 7.06 13.70
C ARG A 96 -7.77 7.51 13.09
N PRO A 97 -7.60 8.81 12.79
CA PRO A 97 -6.38 9.34 12.18
C PRO A 97 -5.13 9.13 13.05
N ARG A 98 -5.30 9.01 14.37
CA ARG A 98 -4.22 8.76 15.35
C ARG A 98 -3.46 7.45 15.07
N PHE A 99 -4.14 6.44 14.54
CA PHE A 99 -3.48 5.17 14.22
C PHE A 99 -2.54 5.32 13.02
N VAL A 100 -2.97 6.02 11.98
CA VAL A 100 -2.12 6.32 10.80
C VAL A 100 -0.89 7.11 11.25
N LEU A 101 -1.08 8.13 12.10
CA LEU A 101 0.01 8.93 12.62
C LEU A 101 1.01 8.13 13.46
N SER A 102 0.57 7.10 14.20
CA SER A 102 1.48 6.23 14.97
C SER A 102 2.30 5.27 14.09
N ALA A 103 1.82 4.96 12.90
CA ALA A 103 2.53 4.07 11.97
C ALA A 103 3.56 4.81 11.10
N VAL A 104 3.39 6.12 10.88
CA VAL A 104 4.35 6.94 10.11
C VAL A 104 5.78 6.89 10.67
N PRO A 105 6.04 6.99 11.98
CA PRO A 105 7.40 6.87 12.52
C PRO A 105 8.07 5.55 12.17
N VAL A 106 7.33 4.44 12.15
CA VAL A 106 7.87 3.12 11.79
C VAL A 106 8.30 3.10 10.32
N GLN A 107 7.49 3.67 9.43
CA GLN A 107 7.79 3.80 8.02
C GLN A 107 9.03 4.70 7.79
N MET A 108 9.10 5.83 8.51
CA MET A 108 10.24 6.75 8.43
C MET A 108 11.52 6.10 8.97
N LEU A 109 11.44 5.32 10.06
CA LEU A 109 12.55 4.55 10.58
C LEU A 109 13.08 3.55 9.55
N GLY A 110 12.21 2.82 8.86
CA GLY A 110 12.58 1.93 7.78
C GLY A 110 13.34 2.65 6.67
N LEU A 111 12.84 3.82 6.25
CA LEU A 111 13.48 4.66 5.24
C LEU A 111 14.84 5.17 5.71
N ALA A 112 14.94 5.60 6.96
CA ALA A 112 16.19 6.05 7.56
C ALA A 112 17.24 4.93 7.61
N ILE A 113 16.85 3.71 8.01
CA ILE A 113 17.73 2.52 8.00
C ILE A 113 18.20 2.23 6.58
N LEU A 114 17.30 2.27 5.57
CA LEU A 114 17.64 2.09 4.17
C LEU A 114 18.70 3.09 3.71
N ILE A 115 18.48 4.38 3.95
CA ILE A 115 19.38 5.43 3.50
C ILE A 115 20.71 5.37 4.25
N VAL A 116 20.68 5.41 5.58
CA VAL A 116 21.89 5.46 6.41
C VAL A 116 22.68 4.16 6.29
N GLY A 117 22.03 2.99 6.34
CA GLY A 117 22.68 1.71 6.23
C GLY A 117 23.46 1.56 4.92
N ASN A 118 22.85 1.93 3.79
CA ASN A 118 23.51 1.86 2.49
C ASN A 118 24.58 2.95 2.27
N LEU A 119 24.47 4.09 2.93
CA LEU A 119 25.50 5.13 2.87
C LEU A 119 26.75 4.77 3.70
N VAL A 120 26.54 4.20 4.90
CA VAL A 120 27.64 3.89 5.83
C VAL A 120 28.28 2.53 5.52
N TRP A 121 27.49 1.55 5.11
CA TRP A 121 27.95 0.19 4.79
C TRP A 121 27.42 -0.28 3.42
N PRO A 122 27.90 0.31 2.31
CA PRO A 122 27.37 0.04 0.96
C PRO A 122 27.56 -1.43 0.50
N HIS A 123 28.49 -2.17 1.12
CA HIS A 123 28.75 -3.57 0.77
C HIS A 123 27.93 -4.57 1.58
N VAL A 124 27.09 -4.09 2.53
CA VAL A 124 26.28 -4.97 3.40
C VAL A 124 24.82 -4.88 3.00
N TRP A 125 24.42 -5.76 2.10
CA TRP A 125 23.05 -5.87 1.59
C TRP A 125 21.97 -6.03 2.68
N LEU A 126 22.36 -6.54 3.86
CA LEU A 126 21.44 -6.79 4.98
C LEU A 126 20.70 -5.51 5.43
N TRP A 127 21.34 -4.34 5.38
CA TRP A 127 20.71 -3.08 5.74
C TRP A 127 19.56 -2.73 4.81
N SER A 128 19.67 -3.08 3.53
CA SER A 128 18.59 -2.90 2.54
C SER A 128 17.38 -3.77 2.90
N VAL A 129 17.59 -5.03 3.28
CA VAL A 129 16.51 -5.93 3.68
C VAL A 129 15.87 -5.47 4.99
N VAL A 130 16.66 -5.16 6.02
CA VAL A 130 16.16 -4.71 7.33
C VAL A 130 15.37 -3.42 7.19
N GLY A 131 15.91 -2.41 6.50
CA GLY A 131 15.22 -1.15 6.27
C GLY A 131 13.90 -1.35 5.52
N THR A 132 13.90 -2.21 4.49
CA THR A 132 12.68 -2.55 3.76
C THR A 132 11.66 -3.29 4.63
N CYS A 133 12.08 -4.17 5.55
CA CYS A 133 11.16 -4.83 6.48
C CYS A 133 10.43 -3.81 7.38
N PHE A 134 11.15 -2.85 7.97
CA PHE A 134 10.53 -1.81 8.77
C PHE A 134 9.59 -0.92 7.94
N TYR A 135 10.03 -0.58 6.73
CA TYR A 135 9.20 0.19 5.80
C TYR A 135 7.93 -0.57 5.40
N ALA A 136 8.08 -1.86 5.05
CA ALA A 136 6.99 -2.75 4.67
C ALA A 136 5.99 -2.98 5.82
N PHE A 137 6.49 -3.07 7.05
CA PHE A 137 5.64 -3.14 8.24
C PHE A 137 4.85 -1.84 8.41
N GLY A 138 5.50 -0.69 8.30
CA GLY A 138 4.84 0.63 8.38
C GLY A 138 3.75 0.81 7.33
N ILE A 139 4.01 0.47 6.07
CA ILE A 139 3.00 0.56 5.00
C ILE A 139 1.85 -0.43 5.23
N GLY A 140 2.14 -1.65 5.72
CA GLY A 140 1.12 -2.64 6.06
C GLY A 140 0.17 -2.17 7.16
N LEU A 141 0.61 -1.31 8.06
CA LEU A 141 -0.24 -0.66 9.05
C LEU A 141 -1.09 0.47 8.46
N ILE A 142 -0.50 1.32 7.62
CA ILE A 142 -1.14 2.53 7.07
C ILE A 142 -2.13 2.18 5.96
N PHE A 143 -1.74 1.30 5.05
CA PHE A 143 -2.43 1.06 3.79
C PHE A 143 -3.89 0.67 3.95
N PRO A 144 -4.28 -0.34 4.77
CA PRO A 144 -5.68 -0.75 4.92
C PRO A 144 -6.55 0.38 5.50
N THR A 145 -6.00 1.13 6.44
CA THR A 145 -6.71 2.21 7.12
C THR A 145 -6.95 3.39 6.19
N LEU A 146 -5.89 3.82 5.51
CA LEU A 146 -5.96 4.96 4.61
C LEU A 146 -6.76 4.62 3.34
N PHE A 147 -6.66 3.39 2.85
CA PHE A 147 -7.48 2.89 1.74
C PHE A 147 -8.97 2.97 2.08
N ARG A 148 -9.37 2.47 3.25
CA ARG A 148 -10.77 2.57 3.70
C ARG A 148 -11.21 4.01 3.88
N PHE A 149 -10.40 4.85 4.52
CA PHE A 149 -10.72 6.26 4.70
C PHE A 149 -10.95 6.95 3.35
N THR A 150 -10.07 6.74 2.37
CA THR A 150 -10.18 7.31 1.04
C THR A 150 -11.39 6.74 0.27
N LEU A 151 -11.68 5.45 0.41
CA LEU A 151 -12.84 4.80 -0.19
C LEU A 151 -14.17 5.39 0.32
N PHE A 152 -14.24 5.74 1.61
CA PHE A 152 -15.43 6.28 2.24
C PHE A 152 -15.47 7.82 2.28
N SER A 153 -14.50 8.50 1.67
CA SER A 153 -14.46 9.97 1.56
C SER A 153 -15.50 10.57 0.62
N ASN A 154 -16.19 9.74 -0.16
CA ASN A 154 -17.22 10.13 -1.13
C ASN A 154 -18.49 9.30 -0.95
N ASP A 155 -19.66 9.91 -1.22
CA ASP A 155 -20.95 9.22 -1.26
C ASP A 155 -21.23 8.51 -2.60
N LEU A 156 -20.28 8.55 -3.53
CA LEU A 156 -20.35 7.90 -4.83
C LEU A 156 -20.27 6.36 -4.74
N PRO A 157 -20.70 5.64 -5.78
CA PRO A 157 -20.62 4.18 -5.82
C PRO A 157 -19.21 3.69 -5.48
N LYS A 158 -19.09 2.84 -4.46
CA LYS A 158 -17.78 2.38 -3.93
C LYS A 158 -16.93 1.66 -4.99
N GLY A 159 -17.57 1.02 -5.97
CA GLY A 159 -16.89 0.42 -7.12
C GLY A 159 -16.12 1.45 -7.95
N THR A 160 -16.73 2.60 -8.28
CA THR A 160 -16.08 3.67 -9.04
C THR A 160 -14.94 4.30 -8.24
N VAL A 161 -15.14 4.54 -6.94
CA VAL A 161 -14.12 5.12 -6.06
C VAL A 161 -12.92 4.17 -5.93
N SER A 162 -13.17 2.87 -5.73
CA SER A 162 -12.10 1.87 -5.62
C SER A 162 -11.34 1.68 -6.93
N ALA A 163 -12.02 1.68 -8.08
CA ALA A 163 -11.40 1.63 -9.39
C ALA A 163 -10.51 2.85 -9.64
N SER A 164 -11.00 4.06 -9.33
CA SER A 164 -10.23 5.30 -9.43
C SER A 164 -8.98 5.28 -8.55
N LEU A 165 -9.12 4.76 -7.32
CA LEU A 165 -8.02 4.66 -6.37
C LEU A 165 -6.93 3.70 -6.86
N ASN A 166 -7.33 2.53 -7.37
CA ASN A 166 -6.38 1.56 -7.93
C ASN A 166 -5.64 2.12 -9.17
N ILE A 167 -6.33 2.87 -10.04
CA ILE A 167 -5.69 3.54 -11.17
C ILE A 167 -4.59 4.47 -10.69
N VAL A 168 -4.86 5.30 -9.66
CA VAL A 168 -3.87 6.26 -9.14
C VAL A 168 -2.71 5.57 -8.42
N ILE A 169 -2.96 4.45 -7.73
CA ILE A 169 -1.89 3.73 -7.00
C ILE A 169 -0.95 3.00 -7.96
N LEU A 170 -1.46 2.52 -9.09
CA LEU A 170 -0.71 1.69 -10.05
C LEU A 170 -0.13 2.47 -11.24
N SER A 171 -0.45 3.75 -11.39
CA SER A 171 0.09 4.62 -12.45
C SER A 171 1.37 5.32 -12.01
#